data_601e0a8aca93100ee24a95e5e9ee0c31
#
_entry.id   601e0a8aca93100ee24a95e5e9ee0c31
#
_cell.length_a   1.000
_cell.length_b   1.000
_cell.length_c   1.000
_cell.angle_alpha   90.00
_cell.angle_beta   90.00
_cell.angle_gamma   90.00
#
_symmetry.space_group_name_H-M   'P 1'
#
loop_
_entity.id
_entity.type
_entity.pdbx_description
1 polymer ?
#
loop_
_entity_poly.entity_id
_entity_poly.type
_entity_poly.pdbx_seq_one_letter_code
_entity_poly.pdbx_strand_id
1 'polypeptide(L)'
;MRNLLFAVMLLLALVGKAQPTSDVEALFAKFKAAARFDYDFPREKVYLHLDNSAYLEGDTLWYKAYVVRASSLKPTTLSRVLYVELNDADGQQMCKQLLKLDSMGTADGAMSLAMPVHAGYYEI
;
A
#
# COMPACT_ATOMS: atom_id res chain seq x y z
N MET A 1 -44.52 -3.54 52.10
CA MET A 1 -43.80 -2.35 51.62
C MET A 1 -42.28 -2.55 51.63
N ARG A 2 -41.69 -3.12 52.70
CA ARG A 2 -40.23 -3.32 52.81
C ARG A 2 -39.64 -4.25 51.74
N ASN A 3 -40.36 -5.29 51.32
CA ASN A 3 -39.91 -6.23 50.27
C ASN A 3 -40.04 -5.66 48.84
N LEU A 4 -40.97 -4.70 48.64
CA LEU A 4 -41.11 -4.02 47.35
C LEU A 4 -39.96 -3.05 47.09
N LEU A 5 -39.51 -2.35 48.14
CA LEU A 5 -38.34 -1.47 48.09
C LEU A 5 -37.05 -2.23 47.76
N PHE A 6 -36.86 -3.44 48.31
CA PHE A 6 -35.73 -4.31 48.00
C PHE A 6 -35.77 -4.79 46.55
N ALA A 7 -36.94 -5.15 46.02
CA ALA A 7 -37.11 -5.57 44.64
C ALA A 7 -36.78 -4.44 43.63
N VAL A 8 -37.22 -3.22 43.93
CA VAL A 8 -36.93 -2.02 43.10
C VAL A 8 -35.45 -1.66 43.17
N MET A 9 -34.80 -1.77 44.32
CA MET A 9 -33.36 -1.54 44.46
C MET A 9 -32.55 -2.60 43.72
N LEU A 10 -32.99 -3.85 43.70
CA LEU A 10 -32.33 -4.94 42.94
C LEU A 10 -32.49 -4.73 41.43
N LEU A 11 -33.64 -4.26 40.96
CA LEU A 11 -33.86 -3.94 39.54
C LEU A 11 -33.03 -2.74 39.09
N LEU A 12 -32.84 -1.73 39.92
CA LEU A 12 -31.98 -0.57 39.62
C LEU A 12 -30.49 -0.93 39.57
N ALA A 13 -30.05 -1.94 40.33
CA ALA A 13 -28.68 -2.44 40.30
C ALA A 13 -28.38 -3.25 39.02
N LEU A 14 -29.41 -3.79 38.34
CA LEU A 14 -29.27 -4.54 37.08
C LEU A 14 -29.21 -3.64 35.84
N VAL A 15 -29.52 -2.35 35.96
CA VAL A 15 -29.20 -1.37 34.90
C VAL A 15 -27.74 -1.01 35.00
N GLY A 16 -26.90 -2.01 34.85
CA GLY A 16 -25.47 -1.81 34.63
C GLY A 16 -25.32 -0.93 33.40
N LYS A 17 -24.88 0.30 33.60
CA LYS A 17 -24.42 1.14 32.49
C LYS A 17 -23.37 0.30 31.74
N ALA A 18 -23.73 -0.16 30.56
CA ALA A 18 -22.71 -0.63 29.60
C ALA A 18 -21.81 0.58 29.34
N GLN A 19 -20.74 0.69 30.10
CA GLN A 19 -19.71 1.65 29.82
C GLN A 19 -19.15 1.23 28.45
N PRO A 20 -19.12 2.14 27.46
CA PRO A 20 -18.35 1.88 26.25
C PRO A 20 -16.96 1.52 26.73
N THR A 21 -16.54 0.30 26.44
CA THR A 21 -15.29 -0.22 26.96
C THR A 21 -14.18 0.73 26.53
N SER A 22 -13.31 1.12 27.43
CA SER A 22 -12.13 1.98 27.18
C SER A 22 -11.31 1.50 25.97
N ASP A 23 -11.43 0.23 25.65
CA ASP A 23 -10.79 -0.44 24.51
C ASP A 23 -11.34 0.03 23.16
N VAL A 24 -12.65 0.30 23.06
CA VAL A 24 -13.27 0.81 21.82
C VAL A 24 -12.83 2.25 21.55
N GLU A 25 -12.80 3.09 22.56
CA GLU A 25 -12.31 4.48 22.43
C GLU A 25 -10.82 4.50 22.10
N ALA A 26 -10.01 3.65 22.76
CA ALA A 26 -8.60 3.50 22.46
C ALA A 26 -8.36 3.00 21.03
N LEU A 27 -9.19 2.09 20.54
CA LEU A 27 -9.14 1.62 19.16
C LEU A 27 -9.47 2.74 18.17
N PHE A 28 -10.53 3.50 18.38
CA PHE A 28 -10.88 4.66 17.54
C PHE A 28 -9.80 5.74 17.56
N ALA A 29 -9.15 5.98 18.69
CA ALA A 29 -8.02 6.91 18.78
C ALA A 29 -6.84 6.44 17.90
N LYS A 30 -6.54 5.13 17.89
CA LYS A 30 -5.51 4.55 17.00
C LYS A 30 -5.86 4.70 15.52
N PHE A 31 -7.13 4.47 15.14
CA PHE A 31 -7.57 4.69 13.75
C PHE A 31 -7.46 6.16 13.33
N LYS A 32 -7.83 7.10 14.19
CA LYS A 32 -7.66 8.53 13.94
C LYS A 32 -6.19 8.90 13.79
N ALA A 33 -5.31 8.36 14.63
CA ALA A 33 -3.88 8.58 14.54
C ALA A 33 -3.29 8.02 13.25
N ALA A 34 -3.71 6.81 12.83
CA ALA A 34 -3.29 6.22 11.57
C ALA A 34 -3.77 7.03 10.35
N ALA A 35 -5.02 7.49 10.36
CA ALA A 35 -5.56 8.33 9.29
C ALA A 35 -4.84 9.68 9.19
N ARG A 36 -4.49 10.28 10.34
CA ARG A 36 -3.69 11.50 10.38
C ARG A 36 -2.28 11.27 9.85
N PHE A 37 -1.66 10.15 10.22
CA PHE A 37 -0.35 9.78 9.71
C PHE A 37 -0.33 9.67 8.18
N ASP A 38 -1.32 9.01 7.58
CA ASP A 38 -1.44 8.91 6.12
C ASP A 38 -1.67 10.28 5.43
N TYR A 39 -2.27 11.23 6.13
CA TYR A 39 -2.43 12.60 5.65
C TYR A 39 -1.12 13.40 5.74
N ASP A 40 -0.45 13.33 6.90
CA ASP A 40 0.80 14.08 7.17
C ASP A 40 1.99 13.49 6.39
N PHE A 41 1.99 12.16 6.14
CA PHE A 41 3.03 11.41 5.42
C PHE A 41 2.41 10.60 4.28
N PRO A 42 2.00 11.26 3.19
CA PRO A 42 1.34 10.59 2.08
C PRO A 42 2.31 9.61 1.39
N ARG A 43 1.85 8.37 1.24
CA ARG A 43 2.61 7.29 0.61
C ARG A 43 2.07 7.01 -0.78
N GLU A 44 2.95 6.52 -1.64
CA GLU A 44 2.63 6.06 -2.98
C GLU A 44 2.79 4.55 -3.09
N LYS A 45 2.05 3.96 -4.01
CA LYS A 45 2.21 2.58 -4.45
C LYS A 45 2.50 2.57 -5.92
N VAL A 46 3.43 1.73 -6.33
CA VAL A 46 3.74 1.48 -7.73
C VAL A 46 3.22 0.09 -8.09
N TYR A 47 2.61 -0.02 -9.25
CA TYR A 47 2.28 -1.27 -9.90
C TYR A 47 2.91 -1.27 -11.29
N LEU A 48 3.64 -2.34 -11.62
CA LEU A 48 4.19 -2.58 -12.94
C LEU A 48 3.37 -3.66 -13.64
N HIS A 49 2.89 -3.34 -14.82
CA HIS A 49 2.30 -4.30 -15.73
C HIS A 49 3.32 -4.64 -16.79
N LEU A 50 3.82 -5.87 -16.76
CA LEU A 50 4.76 -6.40 -17.74
C LEU A 50 3.99 -7.05 -18.88
N ASP A 51 4.56 -7.03 -20.08
CA ASP A 51 3.98 -7.68 -21.26
C ASP A 51 4.10 -9.21 -21.22
N ASN A 52 5.06 -9.75 -20.46
CA ASN A 52 5.25 -11.19 -20.25
C ASN A 52 5.73 -11.47 -18.82
N SER A 53 5.70 -12.74 -18.43
CA SER A 53 6.22 -13.25 -17.16
C SER A 53 7.54 -14.02 -17.31
N ALA A 54 7.98 -14.29 -18.55
CA ALA A 54 9.23 -14.97 -18.87
C ALA A 54 9.82 -14.38 -20.16
N TYR A 55 11.12 -14.23 -20.18
CA TYR A 55 11.87 -13.62 -21.28
C TYR A 55 13.10 -14.45 -21.61
N LEU A 56 13.53 -14.36 -22.84
CA LEU A 56 14.78 -14.95 -23.32
C LEU A 56 15.85 -13.85 -23.50
N GLU A 57 17.12 -14.27 -23.55
CA GLU A 57 18.18 -13.38 -23.94
C GLU A 57 17.92 -12.80 -25.34
N GLY A 58 18.08 -11.50 -25.48
CA GLY A 58 17.77 -10.75 -26.71
C GLY A 58 16.33 -10.19 -26.75
N ASP A 59 15.44 -10.62 -25.87
CA ASP A 59 14.10 -10.05 -25.79
C ASP A 59 14.13 -8.61 -25.27
N THR A 60 13.01 -7.94 -25.46
CA THR A 60 12.74 -6.64 -24.83
C THR A 60 11.57 -6.80 -23.87
N LEU A 61 11.83 -6.50 -22.61
CA LEU A 61 10.82 -6.43 -21.56
C LEU A 61 10.11 -5.08 -21.67
N TRP A 62 8.83 -5.11 -22.01
CA TRP A 62 7.97 -3.93 -22.06
C TRP A 62 7.13 -3.84 -20.79
N TYR A 63 6.97 -2.64 -20.29
CA TYR A 63 6.16 -2.44 -19.08
C TYR A 63 5.43 -1.12 -19.08
N LYS A 64 4.34 -1.09 -18.32
CA LYS A 64 3.63 0.11 -17.94
C LYS A 64 3.58 0.23 -16.42
N ALA A 65 3.99 1.37 -15.91
CA ALA A 65 3.94 1.70 -14.50
C ALA A 65 2.70 2.53 -14.19
N TYR A 66 2.11 2.27 -13.03
CA TYR A 66 1.00 3.03 -12.45
C TYR A 66 1.39 3.42 -11.04
N VAL A 67 1.44 4.72 -10.77
CA VAL A 67 1.78 5.25 -9.45
C VAL A 67 0.55 5.91 -8.86
N VAL A 68 0.11 5.40 -7.73
CA VAL A 68 -1.12 5.84 -7.07
C VAL A 68 -0.85 6.21 -5.61
N ARG A 69 -1.69 7.08 -5.07
CA ARG A 69 -1.72 7.34 -3.64
C ARG A 69 -2.19 6.11 -2.87
N ALA A 70 -1.41 5.68 -1.87
CA ALA A 70 -1.70 4.46 -1.12
C ALA A 70 -3.05 4.50 -0.38
N SER A 71 -3.45 5.68 0.10
CA SER A 71 -4.67 5.87 0.88
C SER A 71 -5.95 5.91 0.05
N SER A 72 -5.88 6.38 -1.21
CA SER A 72 -7.06 6.62 -2.06
C SER A 72 -7.09 5.84 -3.36
N LEU A 73 -5.97 5.22 -3.73
CA LEU A 73 -5.73 4.54 -5.01
C LEU A 73 -5.96 5.44 -6.24
N LYS A 74 -5.97 6.74 -6.03
CA LYS A 74 -6.04 7.73 -7.13
C LYS A 74 -4.65 7.96 -7.72
N PRO A 75 -4.55 8.38 -8.99
CA PRO A 75 -3.29 8.78 -9.60
C PRO A 75 -2.51 9.73 -8.69
N THR A 76 -1.19 9.52 -8.63
CA THR A 76 -0.36 10.37 -7.80
C THR A 76 -0.20 11.76 -8.40
N THR A 77 -0.03 12.72 -7.50
CA THR A 77 0.40 14.10 -7.85
C THR A 77 1.67 14.48 -7.08
N LEU A 78 2.22 13.53 -6.31
CA LEU A 78 3.40 13.77 -5.47
C LEU A 78 4.68 13.60 -6.27
N SER A 79 4.91 12.39 -6.76
CA SER A 79 6.08 12.08 -7.58
C SER A 79 5.83 12.46 -9.04
N ARG A 80 6.88 12.92 -9.70
CA ARG A 80 6.88 13.23 -11.13
C ARG A 80 7.86 12.35 -11.91
N VAL A 81 8.65 11.59 -11.19
CA VAL A 81 9.71 10.75 -11.72
C VAL A 81 9.62 9.39 -11.07
N LEU A 82 9.81 8.35 -11.87
CA LEU A 82 9.88 6.96 -11.44
C LEU A 82 11.25 6.41 -11.83
N TYR A 83 11.91 5.78 -10.88
CA TYR A 83 13.10 4.97 -11.10
C TYR A 83 12.66 3.53 -11.25
N VAL A 84 13.08 2.87 -12.33
CA VAL A 84 12.83 1.44 -12.57
C VAL A 84 14.16 0.77 -12.73
N GLU A 85 14.41 -0.26 -11.94
CA GLU A 85 15.66 -1.01 -11.90
C GLU A 85 15.35 -2.49 -12.12
N LEU A 86 16.15 -3.14 -12.96
CA LEU A 86 16.14 -4.58 -13.13
C LEU A 86 17.37 -5.15 -12.42
N ASN A 87 17.14 -6.04 -11.47
CA ASN A 87 18.19 -6.69 -10.69
C ASN A 87 18.18 -8.19 -10.94
N ASP A 88 19.37 -8.80 -10.91
CA ASP A 88 19.51 -10.25 -10.94
C ASP A 88 19.21 -10.90 -9.58
N ALA A 89 19.34 -12.23 -9.51
CA ALA A 89 19.06 -13.01 -8.30
C ALA A 89 20.03 -12.68 -7.13
N ASP A 90 21.19 -12.13 -7.42
CA ASP A 90 22.19 -11.72 -6.43
C ASP A 90 21.98 -10.24 -5.99
N GLY A 91 20.96 -9.56 -6.54
CA GLY A 91 20.65 -8.16 -6.28
C GLY A 91 21.57 -7.21 -7.04
N GLN A 92 22.30 -7.67 -8.05
CA GLN A 92 23.11 -6.80 -8.88
C GLN A 92 22.24 -6.07 -9.91
N GLN A 93 22.37 -4.75 -9.95
CA GLN A 93 21.62 -3.92 -10.90
C GLN A 93 22.10 -4.15 -12.33
N MET A 94 21.23 -4.69 -13.16
CA MET A 94 21.48 -4.96 -14.58
C MET A 94 21.11 -3.78 -15.47
N CYS A 95 19.98 -3.13 -15.17
CA CYS A 95 19.47 -1.99 -15.92
C CYS A 95 18.80 -0.99 -14.99
N LYS A 96 18.84 0.29 -15.35
CA LYS A 96 18.15 1.36 -14.66
C LYS A 96 17.56 2.35 -15.65
N GLN A 97 16.31 2.74 -15.41
CA GLN A 97 15.65 3.77 -16.19
C GLN A 97 15.06 4.86 -15.29
N LEU A 98 15.06 6.06 -15.79
CA LEU A 98 14.42 7.23 -15.19
C LEU A 98 13.27 7.66 -16.09
N LEU A 99 12.05 7.53 -15.60
CA LEU A 99 10.85 7.82 -16.37
C LEU A 99 10.11 9.03 -15.78
N LYS A 100 9.57 9.86 -16.66
CA LYS A 100 8.68 10.94 -16.27
C LYS A 100 7.25 10.41 -16.18
N LEU A 101 6.60 10.64 -15.06
CA LEU A 101 5.17 10.34 -14.91
C LEU A 101 4.33 11.39 -15.62
N ASP A 102 3.28 10.92 -16.28
CA ASP A 102 2.26 11.78 -16.87
C ASP A 102 1.28 12.32 -15.81
N SER A 103 0.27 13.07 -16.24
CA SER A 103 -0.76 13.63 -15.35
C SER A 103 -1.66 12.57 -14.71
N MET A 104 -1.67 11.35 -15.24
CA MET A 104 -2.40 10.21 -14.70
C MET A 104 -1.56 9.34 -13.77
N GLY A 105 -0.31 9.75 -13.48
CA GLY A 105 0.62 8.98 -12.67
C GLY A 105 1.12 7.74 -13.38
N THR A 106 1.17 7.74 -14.71
CA THR A 106 1.64 6.58 -15.49
C THR A 106 2.92 6.89 -16.26
N ALA A 107 3.68 5.85 -16.53
CA ALA A 107 4.83 5.86 -17.44
C ALA A 107 4.97 4.51 -18.12
N ASP A 108 5.52 4.50 -19.32
CA ASP A 108 5.84 3.28 -20.06
C ASP A 108 7.34 3.22 -20.28
N GLY A 109 7.87 1.99 -20.33
CA GLY A 109 9.28 1.74 -20.56
C GLY A 109 9.53 0.41 -21.21
N ALA A 110 10.76 0.26 -21.66
CA ALA A 110 11.25 -0.96 -22.25
C ALA A 110 12.72 -1.17 -21.86
N MET A 111 13.08 -2.41 -21.49
CA MET A 111 14.45 -2.81 -21.18
C MET A 111 14.87 -3.91 -22.11
N SER A 112 15.96 -3.70 -22.86
CA SER A 112 16.53 -4.72 -23.71
C SER A 112 17.36 -5.70 -22.88
N LEU A 113 17.11 -6.99 -23.04
CA LEU A 113 17.86 -8.08 -22.44
C LEU A 113 18.96 -8.61 -23.37
N ALA A 114 19.53 -7.72 -24.21
CA ALA A 114 20.60 -8.05 -25.17
C ALA A 114 21.96 -8.32 -24.52
N MET A 115 22.12 -8.07 -23.24
CA MET A 115 23.31 -8.39 -22.47
C MET A 115 23.31 -9.88 -22.07
N PRO A 116 24.47 -10.50 -21.79
CA PRO A 116 24.50 -11.84 -21.24
C PRO A 116 23.66 -11.92 -19.97
N VAL A 117 22.58 -12.71 -20.00
CA VAL A 117 21.71 -12.96 -18.86
C VAL A 117 21.78 -14.44 -18.47
N HIS A 118 21.91 -14.73 -17.20
CA HIS A 118 21.86 -16.09 -16.70
C HIS A 118 20.41 -16.53 -16.51
N ALA A 119 20.12 -17.81 -16.72
CA ALA A 119 18.80 -18.34 -16.41
C ALA A 119 18.53 -18.21 -14.90
N GLY A 120 17.41 -17.64 -14.52
CA GLY A 120 17.06 -17.40 -13.12
C GLY A 120 15.88 -16.47 -12.94
N TYR A 121 15.69 -16.04 -11.70
CA TYR A 121 14.69 -15.04 -11.32
C TYR A 121 15.36 -13.66 -11.29
N TYR A 122 14.61 -12.68 -11.76
CA TYR A 122 15.01 -11.28 -11.78
C TYR A 122 13.94 -10.44 -11.06
N GLU A 123 14.36 -9.37 -10.43
CA GLU A 123 13.46 -8.41 -9.76
C GLU A 123 13.44 -7.09 -10.53
N ILE A 124 12.25 -6.51 -10.63
CA ILE A 124 12.06 -5.19 -11.21
C ILE A 124 11.31 -4.29 -10.24
#